data_2f87efff7ed4f1d84b3a264fe4fdb506
#
_entry.id   2f87efff7ed4f1d84b3a264fe4fdb506
#
_cell.length_a   1.000
_cell.length_b   1.000
_cell.length_c   1.000
_cell.angle_alpha   90.00
_cell.angle_beta   90.00
_cell.angle_gamma   90.00
#
_symmetry.space_group_name_H-M   'P 1'
#
loop_
_entity.id
_entity.type
_entity.pdbx_description
1 polymer ?
#
loop_
_entity_poly.entity_id
_entity_poly.type
_entity_poly.pdbx_seq_one_letter_code
_entity_poly.pdbx_strand_id
1 'polypeptide(L)'
;EFEALFNVRGSDLITKAKDFIGTPYRYGHSSPSGFDCSGFTSYIYKCLNISLGRSSRDQWKQGLSVNKAEIQVGDLVFFGSNHHNIGHVGIVCEVSDDGTFKFIHSSCSHGVTISDSEDGYYSHRYRGARRILEGSFVS
;
A
#
# COMPACT_ATOMS: atom_id res chain seq x y z
N GLU A 1 17.29 -3.96 15.35
CA GLU A 1 16.60 -5.25 15.38
C GLU A 1 15.13 -5.12 15.02
N PHE A 2 14.47 -4.12 15.57
CA PHE A 2 13.09 -3.86 15.21
C PHE A 2 12.97 -3.52 13.72
N GLU A 3 13.86 -2.72 13.19
CA GLU A 3 13.89 -2.37 11.77
C GLU A 3 14.12 -3.62 10.90
N ALA A 4 14.98 -4.52 11.35
CA ALA A 4 15.22 -5.75 10.60
C ALA A 4 13.98 -6.61 10.53
N LEU A 5 13.21 -6.70 11.62
CA LEU A 5 11.96 -7.45 11.65
C LEU A 5 10.92 -6.81 10.73
N PHE A 6 10.82 -5.48 10.75
CA PHE A 6 9.91 -4.77 9.86
C PHE A 6 10.28 -5.02 8.40
N ASN A 7 11.56 -4.92 8.06
CA ASN A 7 12.03 -5.11 6.68
C ASN A 7 11.73 -6.53 6.18
N VAL A 8 11.90 -7.53 7.01
CA VAL A 8 11.57 -8.90 6.65
C VAL A 8 10.08 -9.04 6.36
N ARG A 9 9.24 -8.47 7.22
CA ARG A 9 7.79 -8.54 7.02
C ARG A 9 7.34 -7.73 5.81
N GLY A 10 7.98 -6.60 5.57
CA GLY A 10 7.70 -5.81 4.37
C GLY A 10 8.01 -6.57 3.11
N SER A 11 9.15 -7.26 3.08
CA SER A 11 9.56 -8.09 1.96
C SER A 11 8.59 -9.25 1.73
N ASP A 12 8.16 -9.92 2.81
CA ASP A 12 7.19 -11.00 2.73
C ASP A 12 5.85 -10.51 2.17
N LEU A 13 5.43 -9.34 2.61
CA LEU A 13 4.20 -8.73 2.15
C LEU A 13 4.25 -8.49 0.63
N ILE A 14 5.35 -7.97 0.14
CA ILE A 14 5.51 -7.68 -1.28
C ILE A 14 5.62 -8.96 -2.10
N THR A 15 6.30 -9.97 -1.61
CA THR A 15 6.36 -11.27 -2.28
C THR A 15 4.95 -11.81 -2.49
N LYS A 16 4.11 -11.73 -1.45
CA LYS A 16 2.72 -12.18 -1.55
C LYS A 16 1.92 -11.31 -2.52
N ALA A 17 2.10 -10.00 -2.44
CA ALA A 17 1.38 -9.05 -3.31
C ALA A 17 1.68 -9.31 -4.78
N LYS A 18 2.92 -9.63 -5.12
CA LYS A 18 3.32 -9.88 -6.51
C LYS A 18 2.67 -11.10 -7.12
N ASP A 19 2.23 -12.06 -6.31
CA ASP A 19 1.51 -13.23 -6.80
C ASP A 19 0.20 -12.85 -7.50
N PHE A 20 -0.32 -11.68 -7.22
CA PHE A 20 -1.63 -11.23 -7.73
C PHE A 20 -1.52 -10.23 -8.87
N ILE A 21 -0.31 -9.92 -9.35
CA ILE A 21 -0.15 -9.02 -10.51
C ILE A 21 -0.98 -9.55 -11.68
N GLY A 22 -1.79 -8.68 -12.28
CA GLY A 22 -2.68 -9.05 -13.37
C GLY A 22 -4.10 -9.36 -12.94
N THR A 23 -4.37 -9.51 -11.65
CA THR A 23 -5.72 -9.73 -11.16
C THR A 23 -6.58 -8.50 -11.48
N PRO A 24 -7.79 -8.66 -12.05
CA PRO A 24 -8.57 -7.51 -12.47
C PRO A 24 -9.09 -6.67 -11.31
N TYR A 25 -9.31 -5.39 -11.59
CA TYR A 25 -9.98 -4.50 -10.65
C TYR A 25 -11.47 -4.86 -10.62
N ARG A 26 -12.03 -4.97 -9.42
CA ARG A 26 -13.47 -5.19 -9.23
C ARG A 26 -13.95 -4.35 -8.05
N TYR A 27 -14.77 -3.36 -8.32
CA TYR A 27 -15.30 -2.48 -7.30
C TYR A 27 -15.97 -3.29 -6.18
N GLY A 28 -15.63 -2.98 -4.94
CA GLY A 28 -16.22 -3.63 -3.77
C GLY A 28 -15.70 -5.03 -3.45
N HIS A 29 -14.72 -5.52 -4.22
CA HIS A 29 -14.21 -6.88 -4.05
C HIS A 29 -12.86 -6.92 -3.36
N SER A 30 -12.64 -8.01 -2.62
CA SER A 30 -11.39 -8.27 -1.92
C SER A 30 -11.14 -9.79 -1.95
N SER A 31 -10.86 -10.32 -3.14
CA SER A 31 -10.64 -11.75 -3.33
C SER A 31 -9.67 -11.99 -4.49
N PRO A 32 -9.08 -13.20 -4.59
CA PRO A 32 -8.17 -13.51 -5.70
C PRO A 32 -8.77 -13.39 -7.09
N SER A 33 -10.09 -13.31 -7.23
CA SER A 33 -10.74 -13.13 -8.52
C SER A 33 -10.89 -11.65 -8.90
N GLY A 34 -10.66 -10.74 -7.97
CA GLY A 34 -10.72 -9.31 -8.25
C GLY A 34 -10.61 -8.49 -6.98
N PHE A 35 -9.99 -7.31 -7.09
CA PHE A 35 -9.79 -6.41 -5.96
C PHE A 35 -10.11 -4.97 -6.35
N ASP A 36 -10.72 -4.21 -5.44
CA ASP A 36 -10.59 -2.77 -5.52
C ASP A 36 -9.30 -2.37 -4.79
N CYS A 37 -8.96 -1.08 -4.72
CA CYS A 37 -7.65 -0.67 -4.20
C CYS A 37 -7.45 -1.05 -2.73
N SER A 38 -8.41 -0.73 -1.88
CA SER A 38 -8.33 -1.06 -0.46
C SER A 38 -8.60 -2.53 -0.19
N GLY A 39 -9.35 -3.19 -1.07
CA GLY A 39 -9.56 -4.63 -1.01
C GLY A 39 -8.27 -5.40 -1.24
N PHE A 40 -7.44 -4.92 -2.16
CA PHE A 40 -6.15 -5.52 -2.40
C PHE A 40 -5.23 -5.38 -1.19
N THR A 41 -5.06 -4.16 -0.68
CA THR A 41 -4.18 -3.92 0.47
C THR A 41 -4.64 -4.70 1.70
N SER A 42 -5.95 -4.70 1.99
CA SER A 42 -6.46 -5.43 3.14
C SER A 42 -6.27 -6.94 3.00
N TYR A 43 -6.44 -7.48 1.79
CA TYR A 43 -6.24 -8.90 1.54
C TYR A 43 -4.78 -9.29 1.76
N ILE A 44 -3.84 -8.53 1.22
CA ILE A 44 -2.42 -8.84 1.34
C ILE A 44 -1.96 -8.75 2.81
N TYR A 45 -2.37 -7.70 3.52
CA TYR A 45 -2.02 -7.58 4.93
C TYR A 45 -2.61 -8.72 5.77
N LYS A 46 -3.82 -9.15 5.42
CA LYS A 46 -4.45 -10.28 6.11
C LYS A 46 -3.66 -11.57 5.94
N CYS A 47 -2.94 -11.72 4.84
CA CYS A 47 -2.06 -12.88 4.65
C CYS A 47 -0.95 -12.95 5.69
N LEU A 48 -0.63 -11.83 6.34
CA LEU A 48 0.31 -11.77 7.45
C LEU A 48 -0.41 -11.61 8.80
N ASN A 49 -1.70 -11.92 8.83
CA ASN A 49 -2.54 -11.82 10.04
C ASN A 49 -2.67 -10.39 10.57
N ILE A 50 -2.66 -9.42 9.67
CA ILE A 50 -2.83 -8.00 10.04
C ILE A 50 -4.15 -7.52 9.45
N SER A 51 -5.03 -7.02 10.31
CA SER A 51 -6.33 -6.47 9.90
C SER A 51 -6.21 -5.01 9.54
N LEU A 52 -6.69 -4.66 8.34
CA LEU A 52 -6.83 -3.27 7.93
C LEU A 52 -8.32 -2.94 7.79
N GLY A 53 -8.65 -1.66 7.89
CA GLY A 53 -9.99 -1.18 7.56
C GLY A 53 -10.32 -1.50 6.11
N ARG A 54 -11.60 -1.57 5.78
CA ARG A 54 -12.02 -2.01 4.45
C ARG A 54 -11.80 -0.96 3.37
N SER A 55 -11.90 0.32 3.70
CA SER A 55 -11.78 1.40 2.71
C SER A 55 -10.42 2.10 2.81
N SER A 56 -10.03 2.80 1.74
CA SER A 56 -8.81 3.60 1.75
C SER A 56 -8.87 4.70 2.82
N ARG A 57 -10.05 5.24 3.08
CA ARG A 57 -10.24 6.26 4.13
C ARG A 57 -9.99 5.68 5.50
N ASP A 58 -10.46 4.46 5.76
CA ASP A 58 -10.23 3.79 7.03
C ASP A 58 -8.75 3.49 7.22
N GLN A 59 -8.09 3.01 6.17
CA GLN A 59 -6.66 2.69 6.23
C GLN A 59 -5.82 3.94 6.42
N TRP A 60 -6.25 5.08 5.86
CA TRP A 60 -5.58 6.37 6.03
C TRP A 60 -5.47 6.78 7.50
N LYS A 61 -6.37 6.27 8.34
CA LYS A 61 -6.41 6.61 9.77
C LYS A 61 -5.66 5.60 10.64
N GLN A 62 -5.06 4.57 10.04
CA GLN A 62 -4.39 3.51 10.78
C GLN A 62 -2.87 3.68 10.74
N GLY A 63 -2.20 3.14 11.76
CA GLY A 63 -0.75 3.12 11.81
C GLY A 63 -0.13 4.47 12.08
N LEU A 64 1.16 4.56 11.80
CA LEU A 64 1.95 5.76 12.04
C LEU A 64 2.15 6.53 10.74
N SER A 65 2.03 7.86 10.81
CA SER A 65 2.33 8.72 9.68
C SER A 65 3.83 8.64 9.35
N VAL A 66 4.16 8.54 8.08
CA VAL A 66 5.54 8.41 7.61
C VAL A 66 5.85 9.53 6.64
N ASN A 67 6.95 10.26 6.90
CA ASN A 67 7.43 11.28 5.98
C ASN A 67 7.91 10.62 4.68
N LYS A 68 7.73 11.32 3.58
CA LYS A 68 8.12 10.79 2.26
C LYS A 68 9.58 10.35 2.22
N ALA A 69 10.46 11.08 2.90
CA ALA A 69 11.89 10.75 2.95
C ALA A 69 12.19 9.47 3.75
N GLU A 70 11.23 8.96 4.50
CA GLU A 70 11.43 7.81 5.38
C GLU A 70 10.61 6.58 4.96
N ILE A 71 10.03 6.63 3.78
CA ILE A 71 9.23 5.53 3.25
C ILE A 71 10.06 4.26 3.12
N GLN A 72 9.48 3.13 3.52
CA GLN A 72 10.11 1.81 3.44
C GLN A 72 9.17 0.82 2.74
N VAL A 73 9.76 -0.23 2.21
CA VAL A 73 8.99 -1.33 1.61
C VAL A 73 7.98 -1.87 2.62
N GLY A 74 6.74 -2.01 2.19
CA GLY A 74 5.64 -2.45 3.04
C GLY A 74 4.78 -1.34 3.59
N ASP A 75 5.20 -0.08 3.48
CA ASP A 75 4.36 1.04 3.88
C ASP A 75 3.18 1.20 2.94
N LEU A 76 2.06 1.71 3.46
CA LEU A 76 0.93 2.11 2.63
C LEU A 76 1.13 3.54 2.14
N VAL A 77 0.83 3.77 0.87
CA VAL A 77 0.84 5.12 0.28
C VAL A 77 -0.56 5.45 -0.23
N PHE A 78 -0.95 6.71 -0.03
CA PHE A 78 -2.33 7.16 -0.24
C PHE A 78 -2.40 8.30 -1.21
N PHE A 79 -3.46 8.30 -2.00
CA PHE A 79 -3.66 9.25 -3.09
C PHE A 79 -5.10 9.77 -3.05
N GLY A 80 -5.29 11.00 -3.46
CA GLY A 80 -6.61 11.60 -3.49
C GLY A 80 -6.54 13.04 -3.94
N SER A 81 -7.70 13.70 -4.05
CA SER A 81 -7.76 15.09 -4.46
C SER A 81 -7.25 16.04 -3.37
N ASN A 82 -7.37 15.64 -2.09
CA ASN A 82 -6.82 16.36 -0.95
C ASN A 82 -6.79 15.42 0.26
N HIS A 83 -6.31 15.92 1.41
CA HIS A 83 -6.16 15.09 2.63
C HIS A 83 -7.50 14.65 3.22
N HIS A 84 -8.59 15.27 2.84
CA HIS A 84 -9.93 14.91 3.32
C HIS A 84 -10.67 14.01 2.33
N ASN A 85 -10.08 13.75 1.18
CA ASN A 85 -10.71 12.98 0.13
C ASN A 85 -9.72 11.95 -0.45
N ILE A 86 -9.35 11.00 0.40
CA ILE A 86 -8.46 9.91 0.01
C ILE A 86 -9.28 8.86 -0.73
N GLY A 87 -8.88 8.54 -1.96
CA GLY A 87 -9.63 7.61 -2.80
C GLY A 87 -8.83 6.43 -3.32
N HIS A 88 -7.52 6.37 -3.02
CA HIS A 88 -6.69 5.30 -3.53
C HIS A 88 -5.56 4.96 -2.57
N VAL A 89 -5.12 3.71 -2.58
CA VAL A 89 -4.07 3.22 -1.69
C VAL A 89 -3.26 2.13 -2.40
N GLY A 90 -1.97 2.07 -2.09
CA GLY A 90 -1.09 1.02 -2.57
C GLY A 90 -0.06 0.66 -1.51
N ILE A 91 0.78 -0.33 -1.81
CA ILE A 91 1.82 -0.82 -0.91
C ILE A 91 3.18 -0.56 -1.56
N VAL A 92 4.08 0.10 -0.86
CA VAL A 92 5.43 0.38 -1.38
C VAL A 92 6.16 -0.93 -1.59
N CYS A 93 6.68 -1.16 -2.80
CA CYS A 93 7.39 -2.38 -3.13
C CYS A 93 8.87 -2.16 -3.44
N GLU A 94 9.28 -0.91 -3.64
CA GLU A 94 10.67 -0.59 -3.94
C GLU A 94 10.94 0.85 -3.55
N VAL A 95 12.10 1.14 -2.97
CA VAL A 95 12.51 2.49 -2.61
C VAL A 95 13.90 2.73 -3.21
N SER A 96 14.08 3.86 -3.89
CA SER A 96 15.34 4.25 -4.49
C SER A 96 16.11 5.22 -3.58
N ASP A 97 17.41 5.32 -3.80
CA ASP A 97 18.29 6.18 -2.98
C ASP A 97 17.90 7.65 -3.02
N ASP A 98 17.28 8.09 -4.12
CA ASP A 98 16.87 9.49 -4.28
C ASP A 98 15.50 9.80 -3.63
N GLY A 99 14.90 8.82 -2.93
CA GLY A 99 13.62 9.00 -2.26
C GLY A 99 12.40 8.69 -3.11
N THR A 100 12.58 8.38 -4.38
CA THR A 100 11.46 7.92 -5.21
C THR A 100 11.13 6.47 -4.85
N PHE A 101 9.91 6.05 -5.15
CA PHE A 101 9.49 4.69 -4.81
C PHE A 101 8.53 4.14 -5.86
N LYS A 102 8.39 2.83 -5.85
CA LYS A 102 7.37 2.13 -6.62
C LYS A 102 6.38 1.49 -5.66
N PHE A 103 5.15 1.36 -6.11
CA PHE A 103 4.10 0.76 -5.27
C PHE A 103 3.25 -0.19 -6.10
N ILE A 104 2.80 -1.25 -5.43
CA ILE A 104 1.91 -2.24 -6.02
C ILE A 104 0.49 -1.94 -5.53
N HIS A 105 -0.46 -1.95 -6.46
CA HIS A 105 -1.84 -1.55 -6.15
C HIS A 105 -2.81 -2.13 -7.17
N SER A 106 -4.09 -2.13 -6.82
CA SER A 106 -5.12 -2.50 -7.78
C SER A 106 -5.64 -1.24 -8.45
N SER A 107 -5.26 -1.04 -9.69
CA SER A 107 -5.64 0.11 -10.52
C SER A 107 -6.94 -0.19 -11.24
N CYS A 108 -7.86 0.77 -11.29
CA CYS A 108 -9.15 0.56 -11.96
C CYS A 108 -8.99 0.34 -13.48
N SER A 109 -7.89 0.77 -14.06
CA SER A 109 -7.66 0.60 -15.49
C SER A 109 -6.76 -0.59 -15.84
N HIS A 110 -5.95 -1.08 -14.89
CA HIS A 110 -4.95 -2.12 -15.18
C HIS A 110 -5.01 -3.33 -14.23
N GLY A 111 -5.87 -3.29 -13.21
CA GLY A 111 -5.84 -4.31 -12.17
C GLY A 111 -4.61 -4.18 -11.30
N VAL A 112 -4.17 -5.28 -10.71
CA VAL A 112 -2.99 -5.27 -9.83
C VAL A 112 -1.74 -5.05 -10.69
N THR A 113 -1.02 -3.98 -10.40
CA THR A 113 0.15 -3.55 -11.17
C THR A 113 1.09 -2.76 -10.28
N ILE A 114 2.29 -2.48 -10.80
CA ILE A 114 3.28 -1.65 -10.11
C ILE A 114 3.37 -0.32 -10.85
N SER A 115 3.32 0.76 -10.09
CA SER A 115 3.45 2.13 -10.62
C SER A 115 4.55 2.88 -9.90
N ASP A 116 5.00 3.98 -10.51
CA ASP A 116 6.11 4.78 -9.99
C ASP A 116 5.57 6.04 -9.31
N SER A 117 6.21 6.43 -8.20
CA SER A 117 5.84 7.65 -7.49
C SER A 117 6.00 8.91 -8.34
N GLU A 118 6.84 8.85 -9.38
CA GLU A 118 7.09 9.99 -10.28
C GLU A 118 6.14 10.05 -11.46
N ASP A 119 5.26 9.06 -11.62
CA ASP A 119 4.18 9.14 -12.59
C ASP A 119 3.34 10.39 -12.29
N GLY A 120 3.12 11.23 -13.30
CA GLY A 120 2.48 12.53 -13.10
C GLY A 120 1.11 12.44 -12.45
N TYR A 121 0.34 11.44 -12.79
CA TYR A 121 -0.98 11.24 -12.19
C TYR A 121 -0.85 10.99 -10.68
N TYR A 122 0.03 10.08 -10.29
CA TYR A 122 0.19 9.72 -8.87
C TYR A 122 0.98 10.75 -8.09
N SER A 123 1.99 11.39 -8.69
CA SER A 123 2.75 12.41 -7.99
C SER A 123 1.87 13.60 -7.61
N HIS A 124 0.92 13.97 -8.46
CA HIS A 124 -0.01 15.04 -8.18
C HIS A 124 -1.03 14.68 -7.10
N ARG A 125 -1.34 13.39 -6.96
CA ARG A 125 -2.37 12.93 -6.04
C ARG A 125 -1.83 12.36 -4.73
N TYR A 126 -0.53 12.24 -4.59
CA TYR A 126 0.10 11.71 -3.37
C TYR A 126 -0.29 12.55 -2.16
N ARG A 127 -0.76 11.89 -1.09
CA ARG A 127 -1.20 12.58 0.13
C ARG A 127 -0.43 12.17 1.38
N GLY A 128 0.22 11.03 1.38
CA GLY A 128 1.01 10.61 2.52
C GLY A 128 1.15 9.11 2.61
N ALA A 129 1.84 8.66 3.64
CA ALA A 129 2.12 7.25 3.89
C ALA A 129 1.82 6.88 5.33
N ARG A 130 1.51 5.60 5.54
CA ARG A 130 1.27 5.03 6.88
C ARG A 130 2.07 3.76 7.04
N ARG A 131 2.64 3.57 8.21
CA ARG A 131 3.38 2.34 8.54
C ARG A 131 2.55 1.50 9.49
N ILE A 132 2.05 0.39 8.97
CA ILE A 132 1.19 -0.51 9.71
C ILE A 132 2.01 -1.60 10.40
N LEU A 133 3.01 -2.14 9.68
CA LEU A 133 3.81 -3.26 10.19
C LEU A 133 4.54 -2.91 11.49
N GLU A 134 5.06 -1.68 11.59
CA GLU A 134 5.73 -1.22 12.79
C GLU A 134 4.81 -1.30 14.00
N GLY A 135 3.57 -0.83 13.84
CA GLY A 135 2.57 -0.88 14.91
C GLY A 135 2.24 -2.30 15.35
N SER A 136 2.30 -3.26 14.43
CA SER A 136 1.97 -4.64 14.75
C SER A 136 3.01 -5.33 15.64
N PHE A 137 4.20 -4.78 15.77
CA PHE A 137 5.23 -5.32 16.65
C PHE A 137 5.19 -4.71 18.05
N VAL A 138 4.51 -3.60 18.21
CA VAL A 138 4.47 -2.87 19.49
C VAL A 138 3.41 -3.45 20.40
N SER A 139 2.35 -3.94 19.84
CA SER A 139 1.30 -4.56 20.63
C SER A 139 1.65 -5.98 21.05
#